data_4c373d77a914ec8c3690a5a7d1ae272e
#
_entry.id   4c373d77a914ec8c3690a5a7d1ae272e
#
_cell.length_a   1.000
_cell.length_b   1.000
_cell.length_c   1.000
_cell.angle_alpha   90.00
_cell.angle_beta   90.00
_cell.angle_gamma   90.00
#
_symmetry.space_group_name_H-M   'P 1'
#
loop_
_entity.id
_entity.type
_entity.pdbx_description
1 polymer ?
#
loop_
_entity_poly.entity_id
_entity_poly.type
_entity_poly.pdbx_seq_one_letter_code
_entity_poly.pdbx_strand_id
1 'polypeptide(L)'
;PKTGGEQKTFKIYRWSPDDDSNPRVDTFTIDKDDCGPMVLDALIKIKSEVDGSLTFRRSCREGICGSCSMNIDGTNTLACLKSIEDVKGDVVIFPLPHMSVVKDLVPDLSKAYAQLSSIEPWLKSDSPPTDGERRQSKEERAVLDGAWECVLCFSCSTSCPSYWWNGDQYLGPAVLLQAYRWILSLIHISEPTRRYAI
;
A
#
# COMPACT_ATOMS: atom_id res chain seq x y z
N PRO A 1 -18.72 -6.39 32.16
CA PRO A 1 -18.88 -6.93 30.83
C PRO A 1 -20.12 -6.27 30.21
N LYS A 2 -19.94 -5.42 29.19
CA LYS A 2 -21.04 -4.91 28.38
C LYS A 2 -21.48 -6.08 27.51
N THR A 3 -22.54 -6.73 27.89
CA THR A 3 -23.18 -7.81 27.12
C THR A 3 -24.09 -7.18 26.07
N GLY A 4 -23.78 -7.36 24.80
CA GLY A 4 -24.72 -7.14 23.72
C GLY A 4 -24.31 -6.29 22.53
N GLY A 5 -23.01 -6.03 22.31
CA GLY A 5 -22.54 -5.34 21.10
C GLY A 5 -22.66 -6.22 19.84
N GLU A 6 -22.75 -5.59 18.66
CA GLU A 6 -22.74 -6.30 17.39
C GLU A 6 -21.40 -6.96 17.15
N GLN A 7 -21.39 -8.30 17.05
CA GLN A 7 -20.16 -9.07 16.83
C GLN A 7 -19.76 -9.05 15.37
N LYS A 8 -18.47 -8.82 15.08
CA LYS A 8 -17.90 -8.88 13.74
C LYS A 8 -16.77 -9.90 13.68
N THR A 9 -16.84 -10.76 12.67
CA THR A 9 -15.85 -11.82 12.46
C THR A 9 -14.80 -11.39 11.46
N PHE A 10 -13.53 -11.64 11.81
CA PHE A 10 -12.35 -11.38 10.97
C PHE A 10 -11.67 -12.71 10.67
N LYS A 11 -11.47 -13.00 9.38
CA LYS A 11 -10.71 -14.14 8.87
C LYS A 11 -9.40 -13.63 8.31
N ILE A 12 -8.30 -13.92 8.99
CA ILE A 12 -7.00 -13.32 8.72
C ILE A 12 -6.01 -14.38 8.28
N TYR A 13 -5.38 -14.15 7.13
CA TYR A 13 -4.28 -14.98 6.64
C TYR A 13 -3.09 -14.94 7.61
N ARG A 14 -2.56 -16.12 7.90
CA ARG A 14 -1.41 -16.32 8.76
C ARG A 14 -0.35 -17.14 8.05
N TRP A 15 0.86 -16.65 8.12
CA TRP A 15 2.06 -17.32 7.65
C TRP A 15 3.27 -16.87 8.46
N SER A 16 4.14 -17.80 8.82
CA SER A 16 5.42 -17.54 9.46
C SER A 16 6.49 -18.47 8.89
N PRO A 17 7.72 -18.02 8.66
CA PRO A 17 8.80 -18.88 8.21
C PRO A 17 9.17 -19.97 9.23
N ASP A 18 8.80 -19.78 10.51
CA ASP A 18 9.14 -20.67 11.61
C ASP A 18 8.00 -21.63 12.01
N ASP A 19 6.91 -21.70 11.21
CA ASP A 19 5.72 -22.49 11.53
C ASP A 19 5.44 -23.55 10.47
N ASP A 20 5.38 -24.80 10.84
CA ASP A 20 5.11 -25.94 9.94
C ASP A 20 3.63 -26.02 9.47
N SER A 21 2.71 -25.33 10.17
CA SER A 21 1.28 -25.33 9.87
C SER A 21 0.85 -24.25 8.85
N ASN A 22 1.73 -23.81 7.99
CA ASN A 22 1.52 -22.73 7.01
C ASN A 22 1.05 -23.23 5.62
N PRO A 23 0.32 -22.35 4.88
CA PRO A 23 -0.43 -21.18 5.35
C PRO A 23 -1.77 -21.59 6.01
N ARG A 24 -2.31 -20.72 6.85
CA ARG A 24 -3.63 -20.92 7.46
C ARG A 24 -4.45 -19.63 7.50
N VAL A 25 -5.70 -19.71 7.87
CA VAL A 25 -6.59 -18.57 8.14
C VAL A 25 -7.10 -18.69 9.56
N ASP A 26 -6.77 -17.74 10.41
CA ASP A 26 -7.27 -17.66 11.78
C ASP A 26 -8.56 -16.81 11.82
N THR A 27 -9.48 -17.19 12.68
CA THR A 27 -10.78 -16.51 12.85
C THR A 27 -10.83 -15.81 14.20
N PHE A 28 -11.13 -14.51 14.19
CA PHE A 28 -11.26 -13.68 15.37
C PHE A 28 -12.64 -13.03 15.38
N THR A 29 -13.26 -12.95 16.54
CA THR A 29 -14.55 -12.26 16.71
C THR A 29 -14.36 -11.09 17.67
N ILE A 30 -14.78 -9.90 17.26
CA ILE A 30 -14.64 -8.65 18.02
C ILE A 30 -16.00 -8.00 18.16
N ASP A 31 -16.23 -7.40 19.34
CA ASP A 31 -17.35 -6.50 19.56
C ASP A 31 -17.09 -5.16 18.87
N LYS A 32 -17.97 -4.76 17.94
CA LYS A 32 -17.85 -3.50 17.20
C LYS A 32 -17.92 -2.27 18.12
N ASP A 33 -18.71 -2.33 19.18
CA ASP A 33 -18.88 -1.22 20.12
C ASP A 33 -17.63 -0.96 20.98
N ASP A 34 -16.75 -1.97 21.04
CA ASP A 34 -15.47 -1.89 21.78
C ASP A 34 -14.26 -1.76 20.84
N CYS A 35 -14.51 -1.35 19.59
CA CYS A 35 -13.48 -1.17 18.56
C CYS A 35 -13.72 0.14 17.80
N GLY A 36 -12.67 0.72 17.23
CA GLY A 36 -12.80 1.83 16.29
C GLY A 36 -13.42 1.36 14.95
N PRO A 37 -13.87 2.30 14.10
CA PRO A 37 -14.67 1.99 12.92
C PRO A 37 -13.90 1.38 11.75
N MET A 38 -12.57 1.45 11.77
CA MET A 38 -11.74 1.01 10.64
C MET A 38 -11.20 -0.42 10.83
N VAL A 39 -10.97 -1.12 9.73
CA VAL A 39 -10.36 -2.45 9.76
C VAL A 39 -9.01 -2.43 10.48
N LEU A 40 -8.23 -1.36 10.36
CA LEU A 40 -6.97 -1.22 11.09
C LEU A 40 -7.17 -1.21 12.61
N ASP A 41 -8.24 -0.59 13.11
CA ASP A 41 -8.54 -0.55 14.55
C ASP A 41 -8.79 -1.96 15.09
N ALA A 42 -9.55 -2.77 14.32
CA ALA A 42 -9.77 -4.18 14.65
C ALA A 42 -8.47 -4.99 14.66
N LEU A 43 -7.59 -4.81 13.68
CA LEU A 43 -6.28 -5.47 13.64
C LEU A 43 -5.41 -5.09 14.84
N ILE A 44 -5.42 -3.82 15.24
CA ILE A 44 -4.71 -3.35 16.43
C ILE A 44 -5.28 -3.99 17.70
N LYS A 45 -6.60 -4.05 17.81
CA LYS A 45 -7.28 -4.68 18.94
C LYS A 45 -6.96 -6.17 19.04
N ILE A 46 -7.08 -6.92 17.92
CA ILE A 46 -6.71 -8.34 17.86
C ILE A 46 -5.27 -8.53 18.34
N LYS A 47 -4.33 -7.75 17.78
CA LYS A 47 -2.91 -7.86 18.14
C LYS A 47 -2.65 -7.54 19.61
N SER A 48 -3.34 -6.57 20.18
CA SER A 48 -3.08 -6.09 21.54
C SER A 48 -3.71 -6.96 22.63
N GLU A 49 -4.90 -7.54 22.34
CA GLU A 49 -5.73 -8.17 23.36
C GLU A 49 -5.95 -9.66 23.15
N VAL A 50 -5.84 -10.16 21.90
CA VAL A 50 -6.18 -11.55 21.54
C VAL A 50 -4.95 -12.34 21.13
N ASP A 51 -4.19 -11.86 20.12
CA ASP A 51 -3.05 -12.57 19.57
C ASP A 51 -1.91 -11.62 19.22
N GLY A 52 -0.97 -11.44 20.10
CA GLY A 52 0.22 -10.60 19.94
C GLY A 52 1.16 -11.02 18.81
N SER A 53 1.03 -12.26 18.30
CA SER A 53 1.85 -12.77 17.20
C SER A 53 1.45 -12.24 15.84
N LEU A 54 0.20 -11.74 15.68
CA LEU A 54 -0.29 -11.17 14.42
C LEU A 54 0.59 -10.03 13.93
N THR A 55 1.07 -10.14 12.68
CA THR A 55 2.04 -9.20 12.12
C THR A 55 1.47 -8.44 10.93
N PHE A 56 1.53 -7.12 11.00
CA PHE A 56 1.13 -6.19 9.94
C PHE A 56 1.88 -4.86 10.07
N ARG A 57 1.97 -4.10 8.96
CA ARG A 57 2.55 -2.75 8.97
C ARG A 57 1.47 -1.71 9.21
N ARG A 58 1.80 -0.67 9.97
CA ARG A 58 0.94 0.49 10.17
C ARG A 58 1.78 1.71 10.61
N SER A 59 1.28 2.91 10.39
CA SER A 59 1.90 4.15 10.90
C SER A 59 0.86 5.26 11.06
N CYS A 60 0.55 6.04 10.01
CA CYS A 60 -0.20 7.30 10.09
C CYS A 60 -1.67 7.16 10.53
N ARG A 61 -2.36 6.07 10.19
CA ARG A 61 -3.79 5.81 10.44
C ARG A 61 -4.77 6.74 9.69
N GLU A 62 -4.28 7.54 8.73
CA GLU A 62 -5.06 8.56 8.00
C GLU A 62 -4.83 8.51 6.47
N GLY A 63 -4.35 7.39 5.95
CA GLY A 63 -4.21 7.18 4.51
C GLY A 63 -3.00 7.85 3.85
N ILE A 64 -2.01 8.34 4.61
CA ILE A 64 -0.88 9.12 4.07
C ILE A 64 0.38 8.28 3.86
N CYS A 65 0.67 7.29 4.71
CA CYS A 65 1.93 6.55 4.66
C CYS A 65 1.93 5.30 3.77
N GLY A 66 0.76 4.80 3.36
CA GLY A 66 0.61 3.60 2.55
C GLY A 66 0.97 2.27 3.22
N SER A 67 1.49 2.28 4.45
CA SER A 67 2.09 1.09 5.08
C SER A 67 1.09 -0.02 5.44
N CYS A 68 -0.19 0.31 5.67
CA CYS A 68 -1.23 -0.66 6.02
C CYS A 68 -2.00 -1.19 4.81
N SER A 69 -1.39 -1.16 3.63
CA SER A 69 -1.99 -1.74 2.42
C SER A 69 -2.05 -3.26 2.51
N MET A 70 -3.23 -3.80 2.22
CA MET A 70 -3.51 -5.23 2.23
C MET A 70 -4.75 -5.54 1.39
N ASN A 71 -5.03 -6.80 1.16
CA ASN A 71 -6.27 -7.22 0.49
C ASN A 71 -7.36 -7.42 1.54
N ILE A 72 -8.42 -6.63 1.46
CA ILE A 72 -9.57 -6.71 2.37
C ILE A 72 -10.80 -7.03 1.52
N ASP A 73 -11.39 -8.18 1.78
CA ASP A 73 -12.57 -8.67 1.07
C ASP A 73 -12.42 -8.62 -0.45
N GLY A 74 -11.27 -9.12 -0.95
CA GLY A 74 -10.93 -9.16 -2.37
C GLY A 74 -10.44 -7.84 -2.98
N THR A 75 -10.42 -6.74 -2.22
CA THR A 75 -9.99 -5.42 -2.70
C THR A 75 -8.67 -4.99 -2.05
N ASN A 76 -7.68 -4.60 -2.86
CA ASN A 76 -6.44 -4.03 -2.34
C ASN A 76 -6.66 -2.59 -1.90
N THR A 77 -6.51 -2.33 -0.61
CA THR A 77 -6.80 -1.02 -0.01
C THR A 77 -5.97 -0.80 1.27
N LEU A 78 -6.08 0.40 1.82
CA LEU A 78 -5.47 0.75 3.12
C LEU A 78 -6.42 0.39 4.26
N ALA A 79 -5.97 -0.42 5.20
CA ALA A 79 -6.78 -0.85 6.34
C ALA A 79 -7.24 0.32 7.23
N CYS A 80 -6.49 1.43 7.25
CA CYS A 80 -6.88 2.63 8.01
C CYS A 80 -8.00 3.46 7.34
N LEU A 81 -8.34 3.19 6.07
CA LEU A 81 -9.40 3.88 5.33
C LEU A 81 -10.61 2.98 5.04
N LYS A 82 -10.48 1.67 5.24
CA LYS A 82 -11.57 0.72 5.02
C LYS A 82 -12.43 0.62 6.27
N SER A 83 -13.69 1.05 6.18
CA SER A 83 -14.65 0.89 7.28
C SER A 83 -15.04 -0.58 7.45
N ILE A 84 -15.20 -1.01 8.70
CA ILE A 84 -15.70 -2.34 9.05
C ILE A 84 -17.14 -2.52 8.54
N GLU A 85 -17.93 -1.46 8.52
CA GLU A 85 -19.32 -1.48 8.08
C GLU A 85 -19.49 -1.63 6.56
N ASP A 86 -18.48 -1.21 5.78
CA ASP A 86 -18.50 -1.39 4.32
C ASP A 86 -18.40 -2.86 3.89
N VAL A 87 -17.98 -3.75 4.79
CA VAL A 87 -17.82 -5.17 4.51
C VAL A 87 -19.06 -5.93 5.00
N LYS A 88 -19.78 -6.55 4.09
CA LYS A 88 -20.95 -7.40 4.42
C LYS A 88 -20.46 -8.78 4.87
N GLY A 89 -20.96 -9.25 6.03
CA GLY A 89 -20.55 -10.56 6.59
C GLY A 89 -19.17 -10.52 7.23
N ASP A 90 -18.41 -11.60 7.10
CA ASP A 90 -17.06 -11.72 7.67
C ASP A 90 -16.06 -10.84 6.91
N VAL A 91 -15.15 -10.20 7.63
CA VAL A 91 -14.04 -9.43 7.04
C VAL A 91 -12.89 -10.39 6.74
N VAL A 92 -12.59 -10.60 5.46
CA VAL A 92 -11.52 -11.49 5.03
C VAL A 92 -10.29 -10.68 4.67
N ILE A 93 -9.14 -10.98 5.30
CA ILE A 93 -7.91 -10.17 5.15
C ILE A 93 -6.74 -11.06 4.73
N PHE A 94 -6.12 -10.67 3.61
CA PHE A 94 -4.90 -11.27 3.08
C PHE A 94 -3.80 -10.20 2.89
N PRO A 95 -2.52 -10.59 2.79
CA PRO A 95 -1.48 -9.67 2.34
C PRO A 95 -1.75 -9.20 0.91
N LEU A 96 -1.05 -8.16 0.45
CA LEU A 96 -1.10 -7.76 -0.96
C LEU A 96 -0.75 -8.95 -1.85
N PRO A 97 -1.57 -9.27 -2.87
CA PRO A 97 -1.35 -10.44 -3.73
C PRO A 97 -0.11 -10.24 -4.62
N HIS A 98 0.42 -11.35 -5.13
CA HIS A 98 1.56 -11.40 -6.06
C HIS A 98 2.87 -10.76 -5.52
N MET A 99 3.02 -10.70 -4.21
CA MET A 99 4.25 -10.39 -3.50
C MET A 99 4.58 -11.52 -2.54
N SER A 100 5.86 -11.80 -2.35
CA SER A 100 6.31 -12.76 -1.34
C SER A 100 5.90 -12.27 0.05
N VAL A 101 5.51 -13.20 0.93
CA VAL A 101 5.11 -12.86 2.29
C VAL A 101 6.31 -13.00 3.22
N VAL A 102 6.61 -11.98 4.00
CA VAL A 102 7.64 -12.01 5.05
C VAL A 102 7.08 -12.67 6.31
N LYS A 103 5.89 -12.25 6.73
CA LYS A 103 5.11 -12.84 7.82
C LYS A 103 3.68 -12.29 7.79
N ASP A 104 2.68 -13.16 7.96
CA ASP A 104 1.24 -12.84 8.00
C ASP A 104 0.80 -11.86 6.90
N LEU A 105 0.49 -10.61 7.26
CA LEU A 105 0.02 -9.56 6.35
C LEU A 105 1.16 -8.66 5.85
N VAL A 106 2.41 -9.03 6.07
CA VAL A 106 3.59 -8.24 5.68
C VAL A 106 4.17 -8.78 4.38
N PRO A 107 3.96 -8.11 3.23
CA PRO A 107 4.60 -8.47 1.98
C PRO A 107 6.05 -7.97 1.92
N ASP A 108 6.88 -8.64 1.12
CA ASP A 108 8.21 -8.16 0.75
C ASP A 108 8.09 -7.11 -0.36
N LEU A 109 8.54 -5.91 -0.06
CA LEU A 109 8.50 -4.76 -0.97
C LEU A 109 9.83 -4.52 -1.70
N SER A 110 10.84 -5.36 -1.49
CA SER A 110 12.20 -5.16 -2.01
C SER A 110 12.20 -5.02 -3.53
N LYS A 111 11.48 -5.89 -4.25
CA LYS A 111 11.35 -5.82 -5.72
C LYS A 111 10.69 -4.51 -6.17
N ALA A 112 9.61 -4.11 -5.52
CA ALA A 112 8.87 -2.89 -5.87
C ALA A 112 9.73 -1.63 -5.66
N TYR A 113 10.51 -1.58 -4.58
CA TYR A 113 11.44 -0.47 -4.35
C TYR A 113 12.66 -0.52 -5.27
N ALA A 114 13.16 -1.68 -5.66
CA ALA A 114 14.21 -1.79 -6.68
C ALA A 114 13.73 -1.24 -8.04
N GLN A 115 12.50 -1.57 -8.45
CA GLN A 115 11.87 -1.02 -9.63
C GLN A 115 11.65 0.49 -9.53
N LEU A 116 11.23 1.00 -8.36
CA LEU A 116 11.13 2.44 -8.13
C LEU A 116 12.49 3.12 -8.25
N SER A 117 13.53 2.55 -7.68
CA SER A 117 14.89 3.10 -7.76
C SER A 117 15.43 3.13 -9.19
N SER A 118 15.01 2.21 -10.06
CA SER A 118 15.45 2.14 -11.45
C SER A 118 15.03 3.35 -12.31
N ILE A 119 13.95 4.03 -11.94
CA ILE A 119 13.51 5.28 -12.59
C ILE A 119 14.18 6.53 -12.00
N GLU A 120 15.07 6.36 -11.02
CA GLU A 120 15.85 7.44 -10.40
C GLU A 120 14.99 8.64 -9.96
N PRO A 121 13.97 8.43 -9.07
CA PRO A 121 12.98 9.44 -8.70
C PRO A 121 13.57 10.47 -7.70
N TRP A 122 14.60 11.18 -8.11
CA TRP A 122 15.27 12.24 -7.33
C TRP A 122 15.77 13.35 -8.24
N LEU A 123 16.19 14.46 -7.64
CA LEU A 123 16.70 15.63 -8.35
C LEU A 123 17.92 15.27 -9.22
N LYS A 124 17.77 15.49 -10.53
CA LYS A 124 18.85 15.41 -11.51
C LYS A 124 18.81 16.64 -12.39
N SER A 125 19.81 17.48 -12.30
CA SER A 125 19.92 18.65 -13.17
C SER A 125 21.38 19.08 -13.30
N ASP A 126 21.88 19.07 -14.52
CA ASP A 126 23.22 19.53 -14.88
C ASP A 126 23.26 21.05 -15.15
N SER A 127 22.09 21.71 -15.22
CA SER A 127 21.98 23.14 -15.45
C SER A 127 21.34 23.84 -14.24
N PRO A 128 22.06 24.70 -13.52
CA PRO A 128 21.46 25.51 -12.47
C PRO A 128 20.43 26.50 -13.06
N PRO A 129 19.40 26.86 -12.32
CA PRO A 129 18.45 27.89 -12.75
C PRO A 129 19.17 29.25 -12.84
N THR A 130 18.81 30.05 -13.86
CA THR A 130 19.42 31.38 -14.10
C THR A 130 19.13 32.38 -13.00
N ASP A 131 17.97 32.27 -12.34
CA ASP A 131 17.47 33.21 -11.33
C ASP A 131 17.41 32.61 -9.91
N GLY A 132 18.21 31.60 -9.61
CA GLY A 132 18.27 30.98 -8.29
C GLY A 132 17.16 29.97 -8.01
N GLU A 133 16.03 29.96 -8.75
CA GLU A 133 14.95 29.00 -8.61
C GLU A 133 14.35 28.59 -9.97
N ARG A 134 13.75 27.41 -10.01
CA ARG A 134 12.95 26.95 -11.15
C ARG A 134 11.49 27.29 -10.89
N ARG A 135 10.89 28.08 -11.75
CA ARG A 135 9.48 28.49 -11.64
C ARG A 135 8.58 27.57 -12.44
N GLN A 136 7.40 27.32 -11.90
CA GLN A 136 6.35 26.54 -12.52
C GLN A 136 5.07 27.38 -12.58
N SER A 137 4.36 27.35 -13.71
CA SER A 137 3.06 28.00 -13.82
C SER A 137 2.00 27.21 -13.03
N LYS A 138 0.85 27.84 -12.77
CA LYS A 138 -0.28 27.16 -12.10
C LYS A 138 -0.84 26.04 -12.98
N GLU A 139 -0.85 26.23 -14.28
CA GLU A 139 -1.33 25.29 -15.28
C GLU A 139 -0.42 24.04 -15.31
N GLU A 140 0.89 24.23 -15.35
CA GLU A 140 1.86 23.12 -15.28
C GLU A 140 1.76 22.35 -13.96
N ARG A 141 1.53 23.05 -12.83
CA ARG A 141 1.35 22.41 -11.53
C ARG A 141 0.05 21.59 -11.48
N ALA A 142 -1.04 22.09 -12.09
CA ALA A 142 -2.34 21.43 -12.10
C ALA A 142 -2.31 20.06 -12.81
N VAL A 143 -1.42 19.88 -13.78
CA VAL A 143 -1.25 18.57 -14.47
C VAL A 143 -0.77 17.47 -13.52
N LEU A 144 -0.13 17.83 -12.41
CA LEU A 144 0.35 16.87 -11.40
C LEU A 144 -0.72 16.49 -10.37
N ASP A 145 -1.88 17.15 -10.37
CA ASP A 145 -2.96 16.82 -9.41
C ASP A 145 -3.44 15.38 -9.64
N GLY A 146 -3.60 14.64 -8.55
CA GLY A 146 -3.87 13.19 -8.57
C GLY A 146 -2.61 12.32 -8.67
N ALA A 147 -1.54 12.80 -9.26
CA ALA A 147 -0.31 12.02 -9.39
C ALA A 147 0.64 12.20 -8.19
N TRP A 148 0.73 13.40 -7.66
CA TRP A 148 1.65 13.68 -6.56
C TRP A 148 1.14 13.17 -5.18
N GLU A 149 -0.15 12.88 -5.05
CA GLU A 149 -0.75 12.28 -3.86
C GLU A 149 -0.43 10.79 -3.68
N CYS A 150 0.22 10.17 -4.66
CA CYS A 150 0.59 8.76 -4.58
C CYS A 150 1.51 8.49 -3.38
N VAL A 151 1.06 7.63 -2.47
CA VAL A 151 1.76 7.26 -1.23
C VAL A 151 2.58 5.97 -1.35
N LEU A 152 2.75 5.43 -2.56
CA LEU A 152 3.50 4.19 -2.84
C LEU A 152 3.01 2.98 -2.01
N CYS A 153 1.71 2.84 -1.86
CA CYS A 153 1.12 1.70 -1.17
C CYS A 153 1.12 0.40 -2.00
N PHE A 154 1.43 0.48 -3.30
CA PHE A 154 1.46 -0.62 -4.27
C PHE A 154 0.15 -1.40 -4.47
N SER A 155 -0.98 -0.93 -3.94
CA SER A 155 -2.28 -1.57 -4.16
C SER A 155 -2.64 -1.67 -5.65
N CYS A 156 -2.33 -0.64 -6.45
CA CYS A 156 -2.55 -0.64 -7.89
C CYS A 156 -1.65 -1.64 -8.65
N SER A 157 -0.37 -1.75 -8.28
CA SER A 157 0.55 -2.71 -8.92
C SER A 157 0.15 -4.14 -8.61
N THR A 158 -0.22 -4.43 -7.37
CA THR A 158 -0.66 -5.76 -6.94
C THR A 158 -2.07 -6.12 -7.42
N SER A 159 -2.82 -5.16 -7.96
CA SER A 159 -4.11 -5.39 -8.64
C SER A 159 -3.97 -5.49 -10.18
N CYS A 160 -2.78 -5.29 -10.72
CA CYS A 160 -2.57 -5.23 -12.16
C CYS A 160 -2.22 -6.59 -12.76
N PRO A 161 -3.05 -7.19 -13.64
CA PRO A 161 -2.75 -8.48 -14.26
C PRO A 161 -1.44 -8.49 -15.04
N SER A 162 -1.09 -7.41 -15.74
CA SER A 162 0.18 -7.30 -16.45
C SER A 162 1.39 -7.36 -15.50
N TYR A 163 1.26 -6.80 -14.31
CA TYR A 163 2.30 -6.87 -13.29
C TYR A 163 2.41 -8.29 -12.69
N TRP A 164 1.31 -9.02 -12.57
CA TRP A 164 1.33 -10.40 -12.06
C TRP A 164 2.11 -11.32 -13.00
N TRP A 165 1.85 -11.20 -14.32
CA TRP A 165 2.42 -12.11 -15.32
C TRP A 165 3.81 -11.72 -15.77
N ASN A 166 4.15 -10.44 -15.76
CA ASN A 166 5.38 -9.92 -16.34
C ASN A 166 6.09 -8.89 -15.44
N GLY A 167 5.98 -9.04 -14.12
CA GLY A 167 6.56 -8.12 -13.15
C GLY A 167 8.10 -8.03 -13.18
N ASP A 168 8.78 -8.88 -13.96
CA ASP A 168 10.23 -8.79 -14.15
C ASP A 168 10.60 -7.76 -15.23
N GLN A 169 9.73 -7.54 -16.22
CA GLN A 169 9.92 -6.61 -17.32
C GLN A 169 9.07 -5.35 -17.19
N TYR A 170 7.92 -5.47 -16.57
CA TYR A 170 6.94 -4.40 -16.43
C TYR A 170 6.99 -3.78 -15.04
N LEU A 171 7.26 -2.47 -14.98
CA LEU A 171 7.45 -1.73 -13.74
C LEU A 171 6.17 -1.61 -12.87
N GLY A 172 5.00 -1.75 -13.50
CA GLY A 172 3.71 -1.66 -12.82
C GLY A 172 3.19 -0.23 -12.63
N PRO A 173 1.88 -0.09 -12.36
CA PRO A 173 1.21 1.21 -12.31
C PRO A 173 1.80 2.18 -11.30
N ALA A 174 2.20 1.73 -10.10
CA ALA A 174 2.75 2.62 -9.08
C ALA A 174 4.06 3.27 -9.53
N VAL A 175 4.98 2.50 -10.13
CA VAL A 175 6.27 3.01 -10.60
C VAL A 175 6.09 3.88 -11.83
N LEU A 176 5.19 3.49 -12.78
CA LEU A 176 4.89 4.31 -13.96
C LEU A 176 4.26 5.65 -13.59
N LEU A 177 3.39 5.69 -12.59
CA LEU A 177 2.83 6.94 -12.07
C LEU A 177 3.92 7.83 -11.48
N GLN A 178 4.87 7.27 -10.75
CA GLN A 178 6.01 8.01 -10.24
C GLN A 178 6.91 8.50 -11.38
N ALA A 179 7.17 7.69 -12.41
CA ALA A 179 7.92 8.11 -13.58
C ALA A 179 7.25 9.31 -14.28
N TYR A 180 5.95 9.24 -14.51
CA TYR A 180 5.15 10.33 -15.07
C TYR A 180 5.25 11.61 -14.22
N ARG A 181 5.09 11.49 -12.91
CA ARG A 181 5.21 12.59 -11.96
C ARG A 181 6.58 13.28 -12.07
N TRP A 182 7.67 12.51 -12.17
CA TRP A 182 9.01 13.05 -12.28
C TRP A 182 9.30 13.66 -13.66
N ILE A 183 8.77 13.09 -14.74
CA ILE A 183 8.88 13.65 -16.10
C ILE A 183 8.24 15.05 -16.18
N LEU A 184 7.09 15.25 -15.53
CA LEU A 184 6.38 16.53 -15.49
C LEU A 184 6.96 17.50 -14.46
N SER A 185 7.80 17.04 -13.58
CA SER A 185 8.45 17.89 -12.58
C SER A 185 9.54 18.75 -13.22
N LEU A 186 9.62 20.02 -12.85
CA LEU A 186 10.73 20.92 -13.24
C LEU A 186 12.11 20.49 -12.70
N ILE A 187 12.11 19.51 -11.80
CA ILE A 187 13.30 19.02 -11.11
C ILE A 187 13.99 17.92 -11.92
N HIS A 188 13.27 17.26 -12.83
CA HIS A 188 13.74 16.10 -13.59
C HIS A 188 13.85 16.42 -15.08
N ILE A 189 14.95 16.99 -15.52
CA ILE A 189 15.13 17.49 -16.91
C ILE A 189 15.90 16.47 -17.78
N SER A 190 16.30 15.32 -17.29
CA SER A 190 17.11 14.39 -18.06
C SER A 190 16.32 13.22 -18.66
N GLU A 191 16.69 12.85 -19.88
CA GLU A 191 16.13 11.80 -20.75
C GLU A 191 16.05 10.35 -20.20
N PRO A 192 16.70 9.90 -19.11
CA PRO A 192 16.66 8.49 -18.71
C PRO A 192 15.26 7.95 -18.44
N THR A 193 14.36 8.78 -17.96
CA THR A 193 12.99 8.38 -17.59
C THR A 193 12.13 8.04 -18.80
N ARG A 194 12.41 8.60 -19.98
CA ARG A 194 11.70 8.25 -21.23
C ARG A 194 11.96 6.82 -21.68
N ARG A 195 13.09 6.23 -21.32
CA ARG A 195 13.44 4.85 -21.72
C ARG A 195 12.62 3.78 -21.03
N TYR A 196 11.97 4.09 -19.90
CA TYR A 196 11.22 3.13 -19.11
C TYR A 196 9.70 3.38 -19.09
N ALA A 197 9.23 4.41 -19.77
CA ALA A 197 7.81 4.80 -19.82
C ALA A 197 7.02 4.14 -20.96
N ILE A 198 7.57 3.10 -21.61
CA ILE A 198 6.90 2.36 -22.70
C ILE A 198 6.63 0.93 -22.25
#